data_2e71de95b9ddf3629438a07db2e6bb15
#
_entry.id   2e71de95b9ddf3629438a07db2e6bb15
#
_cell.length_a   1.000
_cell.length_b   1.000
_cell.length_c   1.000
_cell.angle_alpha   90.00
_cell.angle_beta   90.00
_cell.angle_gamma   90.00
#
_symmetry.space_group_name_H-M   'P 1'
#
loop_
_entity.id
_entity.type
_entity.pdbx_description
1 polymer ?
#
loop_
_entity_poly.entity_id
_entity_poly.type
_entity_poly.pdbx_seq_one_letter_code
_entity_poly.pdbx_strand_id
1 'polypeptide(L)' 'MFLVDEEKINSIINSLSTLRVYGRSEYERLVATDAIEIIEDLLVERKEYENCTK' A
#
# COMPACT_ATOMS: atom_id res chain seq x y z
N MET A 1 -8.63 -7.55 16.69
CA MET A 1 -9.22 -7.00 15.48
C MET A 1 -8.47 -5.76 15.01
N PHE A 2 -8.04 -5.74 13.79
CA PHE A 2 -7.31 -4.61 13.26
C PHE A 2 -8.24 -3.64 12.57
N LEU A 3 -8.34 -2.45 13.12
CA LEU A 3 -8.97 -1.35 12.42
C LEU A 3 -7.87 -0.61 11.68
N VAL A 4 -7.87 -0.76 10.37
CA VAL A 4 -6.87 -0.11 9.55
C VAL A 4 -7.39 1.27 9.18
N ASP A 5 -6.65 2.29 9.61
CA ASP A 5 -7.00 3.67 9.32
C ASP A 5 -6.60 4.00 7.89
N GLU A 6 -7.58 4.31 7.05
CA GLU A 6 -7.32 4.61 5.64
C GLU A 6 -6.40 5.81 5.47
N GLU A 7 -6.49 6.80 6.33
CA GLU A 7 -5.59 7.96 6.26
C GLU A 7 -4.14 7.54 6.48
N LYS A 8 -3.91 6.66 7.44
CA LYS A 8 -2.55 6.18 7.70
C LYS A 8 -2.02 5.35 6.53
N ILE A 9 -2.88 4.52 5.95
CA ILE A 9 -2.49 3.73 4.79
C ILE A 9 -2.16 4.65 3.63
N ASN A 10 -2.99 5.64 3.36
CA ASN A 10 -2.73 6.59 2.28
C ASN A 10 -1.43 7.36 2.52
N SER A 11 -1.14 7.72 3.77
CA SER A 11 0.12 8.38 4.11
C SER A 11 1.32 7.48 3.81
N ILE A 12 1.21 6.20 4.14
CA ILE A 12 2.26 5.23 3.85
C ILE A 12 2.45 5.09 2.35
N ILE A 13 1.36 4.96 1.60
CA ILE A 13 1.43 4.84 0.14
C ILE A 13 2.06 6.09 -0.47
N ASN A 14 1.70 7.27 0.01
CA ASN A 14 2.29 8.51 -0.48
C ASN A 14 3.80 8.57 -0.21
N SER A 15 4.22 8.16 0.98
CA SER A 15 5.64 8.12 1.33
C SER A 15 6.39 7.15 0.42
N LEU A 16 5.82 5.98 0.19
CA LEU A 16 6.42 4.97 -0.69
C LEU A 16 6.44 5.44 -2.13
N SER A 17 5.39 6.14 -2.58
CA SER A 17 5.35 6.68 -3.93
C SER A 17 6.46 7.73 -4.15
N THR A 18 6.71 8.56 -3.14
CA THR A 18 7.80 9.51 -3.19
C THR A 18 9.15 8.79 -3.30
N LEU A 19 9.34 7.75 -2.51
CA LEU A 19 10.57 6.96 -2.56
C LEU A 19 10.74 6.26 -3.91
N ARG A 20 9.64 5.79 -4.49
CA ARG A 20 9.68 5.15 -5.80
C ARG A 20 10.17 6.12 -6.88
N VAL A 21 9.79 7.38 -6.81
CA VAL A 21 10.15 8.39 -7.81
C VAL A 21 11.53 8.97 -7.52
N TYR A 22 11.81 9.27 -6.26
CA TYR A 22 13.02 9.99 -5.86
C TYR A 22 14.05 9.13 -5.15
N GLY A 23 13.84 7.83 -5.11
CA GLY A 23 14.80 6.92 -4.49
C GLY A 23 16.18 7.04 -5.11
N ARG A 24 17.21 6.95 -4.27
CA ARG A 24 18.60 7.12 -4.70
C ARG A 24 19.13 5.95 -5.52
N SER A 25 18.60 4.76 -5.30
CA SER A 25 19.04 3.58 -6.00
C SER A 25 17.85 2.87 -6.63
N GLU A 26 18.15 2.07 -7.64
CA GLU A 26 17.14 1.24 -8.27
C GLU A 26 16.53 0.26 -7.27
N TYR A 27 17.36 -0.25 -6.36
CA TYR A 27 16.90 -1.17 -5.32
C TYR A 27 15.84 -0.51 -4.43
N GLU A 28 16.08 0.72 -3.99
CA GLU A 28 15.12 1.44 -3.16
C GLU A 28 13.80 1.65 -3.91
N ARG A 29 13.86 1.99 -5.17
CA ARG A 29 12.67 2.20 -5.98
C ARG A 29 11.88 0.91 -6.17
N LEU A 30 12.57 -0.20 -6.36
CA LEU A 30 11.93 -1.50 -6.51
C LEU A 30 11.25 -1.95 -5.22
N VAL A 31 11.93 -1.78 -4.10
CA VAL A 31 11.37 -2.14 -2.79
C VAL A 31 10.12 -1.32 -2.51
N ALA A 32 10.16 -0.02 -2.80
CA ALA A 32 9.00 0.85 -2.61
C ALA A 32 7.83 0.42 -3.49
N THR A 33 8.09 0.08 -4.74
CA THR A 33 7.06 -0.39 -5.67
C THR A 33 6.42 -1.69 -5.16
N ASP A 34 7.23 -2.64 -4.72
CA ASP A 34 6.73 -3.90 -4.19
C ASP A 34 5.86 -3.68 -2.95
N ALA A 35 6.31 -2.80 -2.05
CA ALA A 35 5.55 -2.51 -0.84
C ALA A 35 4.19 -1.89 -1.17
N ILE A 36 4.16 -0.99 -2.14
CA ILE A 36 2.91 -0.37 -2.59
C ILE A 36 1.95 -1.43 -3.13
N GLU A 37 2.46 -2.33 -3.98
CA GLU A 37 1.64 -3.38 -4.56
C GLU A 37 1.04 -4.29 -3.50
N ILE A 38 1.83 -4.68 -2.50
CA ILE A 38 1.36 -5.54 -1.42
C ILE A 38 0.25 -4.84 -0.64
N ILE A 39 0.44 -3.57 -0.32
CA ILE A 39 -0.55 -2.81 0.43
C ILE A 39 -1.84 -2.67 -0.37
N GLU A 40 -1.75 -2.37 -1.66
CA GLU A 40 -2.91 -2.24 -2.51
C GLU A 40 -3.67 -3.56 -2.64
N ASP A 41 -2.96 -4.67 -2.76
CA ASP A 41 -3.59 -5.99 -2.82
C ASP A 41 -4.35 -6.30 -1.55
N LEU A 42 -3.78 -5.97 -0.39
CA LEU A 42 -4.45 -6.19 0.88
C LEU A 42 -5.74 -5.36 0.99
N LEU A 43 -5.71 -4.15 0.48
CA LEU A 43 -6.90 -3.29 0.48
C LEU A 43 -7.99 -3.85 -0.43
N VAL A 44 -7.61 -4.36 -1.60
CA VAL A 44 -8.56 -4.96 -2.53
C VAL A 44 -9.19 -6.21 -1.93
N GLU A 45 -8.38 -7.11 -1.36
CA GLU A 45 -8.88 -8.31 -0.70
C GLU A 45 -9.88 -7.98 0.39
N ARG A 46 -9.60 -6.97 1.17
CA ARG A 46 -10.49 -6.55 2.24
C ARG A 46 -11.83 -6.08 1.69
N LYS A 47 -11.81 -5.31 0.62
CA LYS A 47 -13.04 -4.82 -0.01
C LYS A 47 -13.87 -5.96 -0.58
N GLU A 48 -13.22 -6.92 -1.24
CA GLU A 48 -13.91 -8.09 -1.77
C GLU A 48 -14.55 -8.90 -0.67
N TYR A 49 -13.85 -9.10 0.43
CA TYR A 49 -14.37 -9.82 1.57
C TYR A 49 -15.60 -9.13 2.15
N GLU A 50 -15.55 -7.82 2.31
CA GLU A 50 -16.68 -7.06 2.81
C GLU A 50 -17.89 -7.16 1.90
N ASN A 51 -17.68 -7.15 0.59
CA ASN A 51 -18.76 -7.29 -0.38
C ASN A 51 -19.38 -8.69 -0.36
N CYS A 52 -18.57 -9.70 -0.12
CA CYS A 52 -19.06 -11.09 -0.09
C CYS A 52 -19.90 -11.41 1.14
N THR A 53 -19.79 -10.63 2.19
CA THR A 53 -20.52 -10.89 3.43
C THR A 53 -21.95 -10.39 3.43
N LYS A 54 -22.41 -9.87 2.36
CA LYS A 54 -23.81 -9.43 2.25
C LYS A 54 -24.76 -10.58 1.99
#